data_624ff28b3f3660928428b21552a6a5a6
#
_entry.id   624ff28b3f3660928428b21552a6a5a6
#
_cell.length_a   1.000
_cell.length_b   1.000
_cell.length_c   1.000
_cell.angle_alpha   90.00
_cell.angle_beta   90.00
_cell.angle_gamma   90.00
#
_symmetry.space_group_name_H-M   'P 1'
#
loop_
_entity.id
_entity.type
_entity.pdbx_description
1 polymer ?
#
loop_
_entity_poly.entity_id
_entity_poly.type
_entity_poly.pdbx_seq_one_letter_code
_entity_poly.pdbx_strand_id
1 'polypeptide(L)'
;MNLATAFTASVEKQPDKIALYWGDSEFTYATLFAQSGAVAAELTGKFGVKPGDRIGLWLKNRPEFIPAVFGVLGADAVLVPINNFLKPDEVNYILKDGGIDVVITDEELAVHAPALLAARPQLKMFQVEEFSRPEIANRKSQIANCSRSERDLAVIIYTSGTTGRPKGAMLSHGNLLHNVASCRIVLETVQADRLAVVLPLFHSYMLTVGIFLPLIVGGTMVLVKSLNQPRQILQEMCARQATILPAIPAFYRTLVGLPAPLKLPFRICISGSAPFRCRC
;
A
#
# COMPACT_ATOMS: atom_id res chain seq x y z
N MET A 1 16.57 -2.72 -12.20
CA MET A 1 16.07 -2.28 -10.85
C MET A 1 14.63 -2.75 -10.71
N ASN A 2 14.19 -3.10 -9.51
CA ASN A 2 12.80 -3.46 -9.23
C ASN A 2 12.28 -2.65 -8.03
N LEU A 3 10.99 -2.74 -7.69
CA LEU A 3 10.39 -1.95 -6.60
C LEU A 3 11.01 -2.25 -5.22
N ALA A 4 11.36 -3.51 -4.95
CA ALA A 4 11.97 -3.90 -3.68
C ALA A 4 13.38 -3.30 -3.55
N THR A 5 14.22 -3.41 -4.59
CA THR A 5 15.56 -2.83 -4.60
C THR A 5 15.54 -1.30 -4.61
N ALA A 6 14.53 -0.67 -5.22
CA ALA A 6 14.36 0.78 -5.16
C ALA A 6 14.03 1.27 -3.73
N PHE A 7 13.19 0.53 -3.00
CA PHE A 7 12.92 0.80 -1.59
C PHE A 7 14.17 0.56 -0.73
N THR A 8 14.89 -0.54 -0.93
CA THR A 8 16.17 -0.83 -0.24
C THR A 8 17.15 0.34 -0.37
N ALA A 9 17.31 0.89 -1.57
CA ALA A 9 18.20 2.02 -1.82
C ALA A 9 17.80 3.29 -1.04
N SER A 10 16.51 3.49 -0.76
CA SER A 10 16.05 4.58 0.10
C SER A 10 16.33 4.32 1.58
N VAL A 11 16.16 3.06 2.02
CA VAL A 11 16.48 2.64 3.39
C VAL A 11 17.98 2.84 3.70
N GLU A 12 18.85 2.41 2.79
CA GLU A 12 20.31 2.53 2.95
C GLU A 12 20.78 3.98 3.11
N LYS A 13 20.10 4.91 2.42
CA LYS A 13 20.44 6.35 2.48
C LYS A 13 20.00 7.02 3.78
N GLN A 14 18.90 6.57 4.38
CA GLN A 14 18.29 7.27 5.52
C GLN A 14 17.49 6.31 6.42
N PRO A 15 18.15 5.31 7.05
CA PRO A 15 17.47 4.26 7.81
C PRO A 15 16.65 4.80 8.99
N ASP A 16 17.15 5.83 9.66
CA ASP A 16 16.55 6.37 10.89
C ASP A 16 15.46 7.42 10.62
N LYS A 17 15.27 7.82 9.35
CA LYS A 17 14.23 8.77 9.00
C LYS A 17 12.85 8.14 9.17
N ILE A 18 11.89 8.94 9.64
CA ILE A 18 10.48 8.52 9.70
C ILE A 18 9.93 8.36 8.26
N ALA A 19 9.54 7.13 7.93
CA ALA A 19 8.93 6.78 6.65
C ALA A 19 7.40 6.85 6.71
N LEU A 20 6.81 6.60 7.90
CA LEU A 20 5.37 6.52 8.08
C LEU A 20 4.96 7.08 9.44
N TYR A 21 3.97 7.98 9.45
CA TYR A 21 3.19 8.39 10.61
C TYR A 21 1.81 7.72 10.58
N TRP A 22 1.34 7.25 11.74
CA TRP A 22 -0.03 6.75 11.94
C TRP A 22 -0.54 7.12 13.33
N GLY A 23 -1.32 8.20 13.40
CA GLY A 23 -1.64 8.84 14.67
C GLY A 23 -0.36 9.26 15.40
N ASP A 24 -0.17 8.76 16.64
CA ASP A 24 1.03 9.02 17.45
C ASP A 24 2.19 8.07 17.15
N SER A 25 1.95 7.03 16.38
CA SER A 25 2.97 6.04 16.04
C SER A 25 3.85 6.51 14.88
N GLU A 26 5.13 6.20 14.98
CA GLU A 26 6.17 6.57 14.02
C GLU A 26 6.96 5.32 13.61
N PHE A 27 7.15 5.15 12.30
CA PHE A 27 7.89 4.01 11.75
C PHE A 27 9.02 4.55 10.87
N THR A 28 10.26 4.17 11.22
CA THR A 28 11.43 4.54 10.42
C THR A 28 11.52 3.67 9.15
N TYR A 29 12.35 4.10 8.21
CA TYR A 29 12.70 3.30 7.02
C TYR A 29 13.28 1.93 7.43
N ALA A 30 14.19 1.91 8.40
CA ALA A 30 14.77 0.68 8.93
C ALA A 30 13.71 -0.25 9.54
N THR A 31 12.75 0.30 10.29
CA THR A 31 11.66 -0.48 10.88
C THR A 31 10.80 -1.14 9.81
N LEU A 32 10.33 -0.36 8.82
CA LEU A 32 9.50 -0.89 7.73
C LEU A 32 10.27 -1.93 6.89
N PHE A 33 11.56 -1.71 6.66
CA PHE A 33 12.41 -2.65 5.95
C PHE A 33 12.59 -3.97 6.68
N ALA A 34 12.87 -3.92 7.98
CA ALA A 34 13.01 -5.12 8.81
C ALA A 34 11.70 -5.93 8.84
N GLN A 35 10.56 -5.26 9.04
CA GLN A 35 9.24 -5.90 9.00
C GLN A 35 8.95 -6.51 7.63
N SER A 36 9.27 -5.81 6.55
CA SER A 36 9.08 -6.33 5.18
C SER A 36 9.95 -7.57 4.93
N GLY A 37 11.19 -7.57 5.43
CA GLY A 37 12.06 -8.73 5.34
C GLY A 37 11.54 -9.94 6.11
N ALA A 38 10.96 -9.70 7.28
CA ALA A 38 10.31 -10.73 8.08
C ALA A 38 9.10 -11.34 7.37
N VAL A 39 8.26 -10.49 6.75
CA VAL A 39 7.12 -10.96 5.92
C VAL A 39 7.61 -11.79 4.74
N ALA A 40 8.65 -11.35 4.02
CA ALA A 40 9.21 -12.11 2.89
C ALA A 40 9.72 -13.50 3.34
N ALA A 41 10.44 -13.55 4.46
CA ALA A 41 10.96 -14.79 5.02
C ALA A 41 9.84 -15.74 5.48
N GLU A 42 8.76 -15.22 6.02
CA GLU A 42 7.59 -16.03 6.42
C GLU A 42 6.85 -16.57 5.18
N LEU A 43 6.65 -15.75 4.16
CA LEU A 43 6.02 -16.17 2.90
C LEU A 43 6.81 -17.29 2.24
N THR A 44 8.12 -17.17 2.14
CA THR A 44 8.96 -18.21 1.51
C THR A 44 9.14 -19.44 2.40
N GLY A 45 9.34 -19.27 3.71
CA GLY A 45 9.61 -20.36 4.65
C GLY A 45 8.35 -21.13 5.06
N LYS A 46 7.39 -20.47 5.71
CA LYS A 46 6.18 -21.12 6.26
C LYS A 46 5.13 -21.39 5.19
N PHE A 47 4.89 -20.43 4.31
CA PHE A 47 3.85 -20.54 3.30
C PHE A 47 4.32 -21.23 2.01
N GLY A 48 5.64 -21.36 1.81
CA GLY A 48 6.24 -22.03 0.66
C GLY A 48 6.08 -21.25 -0.65
N VAL A 49 5.96 -19.92 -0.55
CA VAL A 49 5.80 -19.02 -1.71
C VAL A 49 7.05 -19.07 -2.58
N LYS A 50 6.82 -19.22 -3.89
CA LYS A 50 7.87 -19.29 -4.91
C LYS A 50 7.87 -18.01 -5.77
N PRO A 51 8.98 -17.71 -6.43
CA PRO A 51 9.04 -16.60 -7.38
C PRO A 51 7.92 -16.65 -8.44
N GLY A 52 7.14 -15.57 -8.51
CA GLY A 52 6.00 -15.45 -9.43
C GLY A 52 4.65 -15.89 -8.86
N ASP A 53 4.62 -16.50 -7.67
CA ASP A 53 3.35 -16.77 -7.00
C ASP A 53 2.60 -15.47 -6.70
N ARG A 54 1.28 -15.54 -6.74
CA ARG A 54 0.41 -14.38 -6.54
C ARG A 54 -0.11 -14.36 -5.12
N ILE A 55 0.12 -13.27 -4.43
CA ILE A 55 -0.27 -13.08 -3.02
C ILE A 55 -1.36 -12.03 -2.94
N GLY A 56 -2.52 -12.41 -2.43
CA GLY A 56 -3.61 -11.48 -2.15
C GLY A 56 -3.28 -10.61 -0.93
N LEU A 57 -3.50 -9.31 -1.06
CA LEU A 57 -3.40 -8.38 0.06
C LEU A 57 -4.78 -7.79 0.32
N TRP A 58 -5.48 -8.35 1.29
CA TRP A 58 -6.84 -7.96 1.66
C TRP A 58 -6.83 -7.34 3.05
N LEU A 59 -6.51 -6.05 3.11
CA LEU A 59 -6.30 -5.27 4.32
C LEU A 59 -7.02 -3.94 4.28
N LYS A 60 -7.38 -3.44 5.46
CA LYS A 60 -7.72 -2.02 5.67
C LYS A 60 -6.46 -1.15 5.63
N ASN A 61 -6.65 0.18 5.59
CA ASN A 61 -5.55 1.13 5.74
C ASN A 61 -4.96 1.02 7.16
N ARG A 62 -3.75 0.49 7.24
CA ARG A 62 -3.00 0.31 8.49
C ARG A 62 -1.49 0.23 8.20
N PRO A 63 -0.62 0.47 9.19
CA PRO A 63 0.84 0.47 8.98
C PRO A 63 1.38 -0.79 8.33
N GLU A 64 0.84 -1.95 8.71
CA GLU A 64 1.28 -3.27 8.24
C GLU A 64 1.05 -3.49 6.74
N PHE A 65 0.23 -2.64 6.10
CA PHE A 65 0.06 -2.67 4.65
C PHE A 65 1.40 -2.47 3.92
N ILE A 66 2.28 -1.61 4.46
CA ILE A 66 3.57 -1.30 3.84
C ILE A 66 4.54 -2.50 3.89
N PRO A 67 4.83 -3.09 5.06
CA PRO A 67 5.66 -4.29 5.11
C PRO A 67 5.04 -5.48 4.37
N ALA A 68 3.71 -5.60 4.27
CA ALA A 68 3.08 -6.61 3.43
C ALA A 68 3.39 -6.40 1.94
N VAL A 69 3.27 -5.16 1.42
CA VAL A 69 3.60 -4.82 0.03
C VAL A 69 5.04 -5.18 -0.30
N PHE A 70 6.00 -4.65 0.47
CA PHE A 70 7.43 -4.86 0.19
C PHE A 70 7.89 -6.28 0.56
N GLY A 71 7.24 -6.93 1.52
CA GLY A 71 7.48 -8.33 1.85
C GLY A 71 7.09 -9.29 0.72
N VAL A 72 5.93 -9.08 0.09
CA VAL A 72 5.51 -9.83 -1.09
C VAL A 72 6.50 -9.62 -2.25
N LEU A 73 6.84 -8.37 -2.55
CA LEU A 73 7.78 -8.04 -3.62
C LEU A 73 9.19 -8.58 -3.32
N GLY A 74 9.61 -8.56 -2.04
CA GLY A 74 10.89 -9.10 -1.58
C GLY A 74 10.97 -10.64 -1.58
N ALA A 75 9.82 -11.30 -1.56
CA ALA A 75 9.70 -12.75 -1.77
C ALA A 75 9.70 -13.15 -3.25
N ASP A 76 10.01 -12.23 -4.17
CA ASP A 76 9.92 -12.41 -5.62
C ASP A 76 8.49 -12.76 -6.10
N ALA A 77 7.47 -12.49 -5.30
CA ALA A 77 6.07 -12.77 -5.57
C ALA A 77 5.34 -11.58 -6.20
N VAL A 78 4.16 -11.82 -6.71
CA VAL A 78 3.28 -10.82 -7.35
C VAL A 78 2.24 -10.36 -6.36
N LEU A 79 2.17 -9.06 -6.12
CA LEU A 79 1.18 -8.45 -5.22
C LEU A 79 -0.18 -8.32 -5.92
N VAL A 80 -1.25 -8.76 -5.26
CA VAL A 80 -2.63 -8.56 -5.70
C VAL A 80 -3.42 -7.82 -4.62
N PRO A 81 -3.45 -6.47 -4.64
CA PRO A 81 -4.25 -5.71 -3.71
C PRO A 81 -5.74 -5.98 -3.95
N ILE A 82 -6.46 -6.34 -2.90
CA ILE A 82 -7.87 -6.67 -2.96
C ILE A 82 -8.66 -5.57 -2.24
N ASN A 83 -9.71 -5.07 -2.90
CA ASN A 83 -10.60 -4.09 -2.32
C ASN A 83 -11.27 -4.66 -1.05
N ASN A 84 -11.02 -4.02 0.09
CA ASN A 84 -11.51 -4.45 1.40
C ASN A 84 -13.01 -4.16 1.65
N PHE A 85 -13.69 -3.52 0.70
CA PHE A 85 -15.15 -3.34 0.71
C PHE A 85 -15.90 -4.45 -0.04
N LEU A 86 -15.18 -5.37 -0.69
CA LEU A 86 -15.78 -6.49 -1.41
C LEU A 86 -16.35 -7.54 -0.44
N LYS A 87 -17.45 -8.16 -0.87
CA LYS A 87 -18.04 -9.31 -0.19
C LYS A 87 -17.18 -10.57 -0.41
N PRO A 88 -17.29 -11.58 0.46
CA PRO A 88 -16.52 -12.83 0.33
C PRO A 88 -16.60 -13.51 -1.05
N ASP A 89 -17.77 -13.51 -1.68
CA ASP A 89 -17.94 -14.12 -3.02
C ASP A 89 -17.16 -13.37 -4.10
N GLU A 90 -17.11 -12.04 -4.01
CA GLU A 90 -16.33 -11.20 -4.93
C GLU A 90 -14.83 -11.39 -4.70
N VAL A 91 -14.42 -11.53 -3.44
CA VAL A 91 -13.02 -11.86 -3.08
C VAL A 91 -12.68 -13.25 -3.62
N ASN A 92 -13.53 -14.25 -3.43
CA ASN A 92 -13.33 -15.60 -3.96
C ASN A 92 -13.19 -15.63 -5.48
N TYR A 93 -13.95 -14.77 -6.19
CA TYR A 93 -13.78 -14.63 -7.63
C TYR A 93 -12.34 -14.19 -7.98
N ILE A 94 -11.83 -13.14 -7.31
CA ILE A 94 -10.47 -12.61 -7.53
C ILE A 94 -9.42 -13.67 -7.18
N LEU A 95 -9.58 -14.38 -6.07
CA LEU A 95 -8.67 -15.43 -5.64
C LEU A 95 -8.59 -16.56 -6.66
N LYS A 96 -9.73 -16.94 -7.23
CA LYS A 96 -9.82 -18.00 -8.24
C LYS A 96 -9.23 -17.54 -9.57
N ASP A 97 -9.65 -16.40 -10.09
CA ASP A 97 -9.20 -15.84 -11.36
C ASP A 97 -7.70 -15.51 -11.33
N GLY A 98 -7.23 -14.97 -10.21
CA GLY A 98 -5.83 -14.66 -9.96
C GLY A 98 -4.95 -15.88 -9.66
N GLY A 99 -5.49 -17.05 -9.37
CA GLY A 99 -4.71 -18.22 -8.94
C GLY A 99 -3.98 -17.96 -7.62
N ILE A 100 -4.67 -17.35 -6.65
CA ILE A 100 -4.09 -16.91 -5.39
C ILE A 100 -4.35 -17.95 -4.30
N ASP A 101 -3.28 -18.51 -3.71
CA ASP A 101 -3.36 -19.53 -2.67
C ASP A 101 -2.92 -19.02 -1.29
N VAL A 102 -2.38 -17.81 -1.22
CA VAL A 102 -2.02 -17.14 0.04
C VAL A 102 -2.62 -15.73 0.07
N VAL A 103 -3.29 -15.39 1.17
CA VAL A 103 -3.84 -14.06 1.41
C VAL A 103 -3.28 -13.50 2.71
N ILE A 104 -2.73 -12.28 2.63
CA ILE A 104 -2.40 -11.47 3.80
C ILE A 104 -3.63 -10.67 4.17
N THR A 105 -4.06 -10.74 5.44
CA THR A 105 -5.27 -10.10 5.93
C THR A 105 -5.10 -9.63 7.38
N ASP A 106 -6.11 -8.96 7.94
CA ASP A 106 -6.21 -8.60 9.36
C ASP A 106 -7.30 -9.41 10.07
N GLU A 107 -7.35 -9.32 11.40
CA GLU A 107 -8.35 -10.03 12.21
C GLU A 107 -9.79 -9.59 11.90
N GLU A 108 -10.01 -8.33 11.53
CA GLU A 108 -11.34 -7.81 11.22
C GLU A 108 -11.91 -8.42 9.92
N LEU A 109 -11.07 -8.56 8.88
CA LEU A 109 -11.47 -9.19 7.63
C LEU A 109 -11.41 -10.73 7.72
N ALA A 110 -10.58 -11.28 8.59
CA ALA A 110 -10.47 -12.71 8.83
C ALA A 110 -11.77 -13.35 9.37
N VAL A 111 -12.73 -12.56 9.86
CA VAL A 111 -14.07 -13.05 10.22
C VAL A 111 -14.79 -13.69 9.02
N HIS A 112 -14.40 -13.33 7.81
CA HIS A 112 -14.91 -13.90 6.55
C HIS A 112 -14.15 -15.16 6.09
N ALA A 113 -13.10 -15.58 6.82
CA ALA A 113 -12.29 -16.75 6.46
C ALA A 113 -13.12 -18.03 6.25
N PRO A 114 -14.15 -18.35 7.05
CA PRO A 114 -14.96 -19.55 6.81
C PRO A 114 -15.58 -19.59 5.41
N ALA A 115 -16.11 -18.46 4.92
CA ALA A 115 -16.71 -18.38 3.59
C ALA A 115 -15.66 -18.53 2.47
N LEU A 116 -14.46 -17.96 2.66
CA LEU A 116 -13.36 -18.09 1.71
C LEU A 116 -12.82 -19.54 1.67
N LEU A 117 -12.63 -20.16 2.83
CA LEU A 117 -12.12 -21.53 2.96
C LEU A 117 -13.13 -22.59 2.48
N ALA A 118 -14.44 -22.33 2.63
CA ALA A 118 -15.47 -23.21 2.09
C ALA A 118 -15.38 -23.32 0.55
N ALA A 119 -15.06 -22.21 -0.11
CA ALA A 119 -14.88 -22.18 -1.56
C ALA A 119 -13.47 -22.62 -2.02
N ARG A 120 -12.46 -22.44 -1.17
CA ARG A 120 -11.04 -22.75 -1.43
C ARG A 120 -10.36 -23.36 -0.19
N PRO A 121 -10.54 -24.66 0.08
CA PRO A 121 -10.00 -25.31 1.29
C PRO A 121 -8.47 -25.25 1.41
N GLN A 122 -7.74 -25.09 0.27
CA GLN A 122 -6.28 -24.96 0.25
C GLN A 122 -5.78 -23.55 0.51
N LEU A 123 -6.66 -22.53 0.58
CA LEU A 123 -6.27 -21.15 0.83
C LEU A 123 -5.57 -21.02 2.18
N LYS A 124 -4.42 -20.39 2.16
CA LYS A 124 -3.65 -20.07 3.38
C LYS A 124 -3.85 -18.59 3.73
N MET A 125 -4.07 -18.30 4.99
CA MET A 125 -4.23 -16.93 5.47
C MET A 125 -3.09 -16.56 6.40
N PHE A 126 -2.50 -15.39 6.16
CA PHE A 126 -1.44 -14.80 6.98
C PHE A 126 -1.96 -13.51 7.59
N GLN A 127 -2.16 -13.49 8.90
CA GLN A 127 -2.67 -12.32 9.60
C GLN A 127 -1.53 -11.35 9.94
N VAL A 128 -1.75 -10.06 9.70
CA VAL A 128 -0.74 -9.03 9.95
C VAL A 128 -0.43 -8.83 11.43
N GLU A 129 -1.33 -9.23 12.31
CA GLU A 129 -1.11 -9.28 13.77
C GLU A 129 0.04 -10.23 14.15
N GLU A 130 0.39 -11.16 13.26
CA GLU A 130 1.56 -12.04 13.43
C GLU A 130 2.89 -11.33 13.17
N PHE A 131 2.91 -10.19 12.42
CA PHE A 131 4.15 -9.51 12.02
C PHE A 131 5.00 -9.05 13.20
N SER A 132 4.39 -8.69 14.32
CA SER A 132 5.06 -8.26 15.54
C SER A 132 5.50 -9.41 16.46
N ARG A 133 5.23 -10.68 16.11
CA ARG A 133 5.70 -11.82 16.90
C ARG A 133 7.23 -11.91 16.83
N PRO A 134 7.92 -12.16 17.97
CA PRO A 134 9.38 -12.18 18.00
C PRO A 134 10.03 -13.14 16.98
N GLU A 135 9.38 -14.26 16.69
CA GLU A 135 9.85 -15.27 15.74
C GLU A 135 9.86 -14.75 14.30
N ILE A 136 9.00 -13.79 14.00
CA ILE A 136 8.92 -13.14 12.67
C ILE A 136 9.76 -11.87 12.67
N ALA A 137 9.59 -10.99 13.67
CA ALA A 137 10.28 -9.71 13.73
C ALA A 137 11.82 -9.81 13.75
N ASN A 138 12.36 -10.90 14.28
CA ASN A 138 13.82 -11.13 14.37
C ASN A 138 14.42 -11.88 13.16
N ARG A 139 13.65 -12.21 12.14
CA ARG A 139 14.17 -12.85 10.93
C ARG A 139 15.04 -11.89 10.13
N LYS A 140 16.18 -12.39 9.61
CA LYS A 140 17.04 -11.59 8.73
C LYS A 140 16.31 -11.22 7.46
N SER A 141 16.39 -9.94 7.09
CA SER A 141 15.76 -9.41 5.88
C SER A 141 16.28 -10.11 4.63
N GLN A 142 15.35 -10.57 3.76
CA GLN A 142 15.66 -11.17 2.46
C GLN A 142 15.34 -10.21 1.29
N ILE A 143 14.78 -9.04 1.57
CA ILE A 143 14.34 -8.08 0.52
C ILE A 143 15.49 -7.64 -0.38
N ALA A 144 16.70 -7.50 0.17
CA ALA A 144 17.88 -7.09 -0.60
C ALA A 144 18.27 -8.08 -1.70
N ASN A 145 17.79 -9.33 -1.61
CA ASN A 145 18.14 -10.42 -2.54
C ASN A 145 17.07 -10.66 -3.62
N CYS A 146 16.10 -9.73 -3.78
CA CYS A 146 15.08 -9.84 -4.82
C CYS A 146 15.70 -9.94 -6.22
N SER A 147 15.40 -11.03 -6.93
CA SER A 147 16.03 -11.37 -8.22
C SER A 147 15.25 -10.82 -9.42
N ARG A 148 14.09 -10.22 -9.21
CA ARG A 148 13.20 -9.73 -10.27
C ARG A 148 13.80 -8.59 -11.08
N SER A 149 13.54 -8.62 -12.38
CA SER A 149 13.88 -7.58 -13.33
C SER A 149 12.73 -6.56 -13.49
N GLU A 150 12.95 -5.49 -14.22
CA GLU A 150 11.91 -4.52 -14.57
C GLU A 150 10.78 -5.11 -15.41
N ARG A 151 11.05 -6.19 -16.16
CA ARG A 151 10.08 -6.83 -17.05
C ARG A 151 9.18 -7.80 -16.32
N ASP A 152 9.58 -8.25 -15.13
CA ASP A 152 8.80 -9.20 -14.36
C ASP A 152 7.53 -8.56 -13.79
N LEU A 153 6.47 -9.36 -13.70
CA LEU A 153 5.20 -8.96 -13.11
C LEU A 153 5.38 -8.63 -11.63
N ALA A 154 4.91 -7.48 -11.22
CA ALA A 154 4.99 -7.00 -9.83
C ALA A 154 3.63 -6.94 -9.15
N VAL A 155 2.62 -6.44 -9.85
CA VAL A 155 1.30 -6.19 -9.27
C VAL A 155 0.21 -6.55 -10.27
N ILE A 156 -0.89 -7.14 -9.77
CA ILE A 156 -2.14 -7.31 -10.53
C ILE A 156 -3.22 -6.49 -9.83
N ILE A 157 -3.81 -5.51 -10.53
CA ILE A 157 -4.88 -4.67 -10.00
C ILE A 157 -6.20 -5.04 -10.65
N TYR A 158 -7.14 -5.50 -9.83
CA TYR A 158 -8.48 -5.80 -10.31
C TYR A 158 -9.32 -4.53 -10.42
N THR A 159 -9.89 -4.32 -11.61
CA THR A 159 -10.78 -3.20 -11.90
C THR A 159 -12.16 -3.71 -12.31
N SER A 160 -13.22 -2.94 -12.05
CA SER A 160 -14.56 -3.23 -12.55
C SER A 160 -14.55 -3.17 -14.08
N GLY A 161 -14.50 -4.34 -14.72
CA GLY A 161 -14.54 -4.43 -16.18
C GLY A 161 -15.90 -3.96 -16.75
N THR A 162 -15.90 -3.44 -17.96
CA THR A 162 -17.12 -3.06 -18.71
C THR A 162 -18.09 -4.24 -18.93
N THR A 163 -17.65 -5.46 -18.72
CA THR A 163 -18.39 -6.72 -18.91
C THR A 163 -18.98 -7.30 -17.61
N GLY A 164 -18.97 -6.55 -16.51
CA GLY A 164 -19.59 -6.95 -15.24
C GLY A 164 -18.72 -7.82 -14.32
N ARG A 165 -17.63 -8.41 -14.81
CA ARG A 165 -16.66 -9.15 -13.98
C ARG A 165 -15.34 -8.38 -13.86
N PRO A 166 -14.74 -8.31 -12.67
CA PRO A 166 -13.43 -7.67 -12.49
C PRO A 166 -12.36 -8.31 -13.38
N LYS A 167 -11.48 -7.49 -13.94
CA LYS A 167 -10.32 -7.91 -14.74
C LYS A 167 -9.04 -7.47 -14.06
N GLY A 168 -8.03 -8.35 -14.02
CA GLY A 168 -6.72 -8.09 -13.44
C GLY A 168 -5.78 -7.40 -14.44
N ALA A 169 -5.51 -6.12 -14.25
CA ALA A 169 -4.47 -5.40 -14.99
C ALA A 169 -3.09 -5.81 -14.47
N MET A 170 -2.26 -6.38 -15.33
CA MET A 170 -0.93 -6.87 -15.01
C MET A 170 0.11 -5.77 -15.20
N LEU A 171 0.82 -5.41 -14.12
CA LEU A 171 1.83 -4.34 -14.11
C LEU A 171 3.19 -4.90 -13.73
N SER A 172 4.19 -4.66 -14.57
CA SER A 172 5.57 -5.01 -14.27
C SER A 172 6.21 -4.03 -13.27
N HIS A 173 7.35 -4.42 -12.68
CA HIS A 173 8.16 -3.52 -11.87
C HIS A 173 8.51 -2.26 -12.65
N GLY A 174 8.89 -2.38 -13.93
CA GLY A 174 9.23 -1.26 -14.78
C GLY A 174 8.07 -0.31 -15.05
N ASN A 175 6.84 -0.83 -15.25
CA ASN A 175 5.66 0.03 -15.42
C ASN A 175 5.45 0.94 -14.20
N LEU A 176 5.56 0.36 -12.99
CA LEU A 176 5.36 1.09 -11.76
C LEU A 176 6.50 2.06 -11.45
N LEU A 177 7.76 1.66 -11.66
CA LEU A 177 8.92 2.54 -11.50
C LEU A 177 8.89 3.73 -12.47
N HIS A 178 8.49 3.50 -13.73
CA HIS A 178 8.32 4.57 -14.71
C HIS A 178 7.21 5.55 -14.26
N ASN A 179 6.10 5.03 -13.75
CA ASN A 179 5.02 5.87 -13.23
C ASN A 179 5.47 6.69 -12.02
N VAL A 180 6.21 6.07 -11.07
CA VAL A 180 6.81 6.77 -9.93
C VAL A 180 7.76 7.88 -10.39
N ALA A 181 8.63 7.61 -11.37
CA ALA A 181 9.54 8.60 -11.91
C ALA A 181 8.79 9.77 -12.56
N SER A 182 7.74 9.50 -13.33
CA SER A 182 6.87 10.51 -13.94
C SER A 182 6.15 11.35 -12.89
N CYS A 183 5.57 10.72 -11.87
CA CYS A 183 4.94 11.42 -10.74
C CYS A 183 5.96 12.31 -9.99
N ARG A 184 7.17 11.80 -9.75
CA ARG A 184 8.23 12.57 -9.10
C ARG A 184 8.54 13.87 -9.86
N ILE A 185 8.65 13.80 -11.18
CA ILE A 185 8.92 14.98 -12.03
C ILE A 185 7.76 15.96 -11.99
N VAL A 186 6.52 15.48 -12.27
CA VAL A 186 5.34 16.34 -12.39
C VAL A 186 4.97 17.00 -11.05
N LEU A 187 5.15 16.28 -9.94
CA LEU A 187 4.82 16.76 -8.59
C LEU A 187 6.03 17.39 -7.89
N GLU A 188 7.18 17.43 -8.56
CA GLU A 188 8.45 17.91 -7.99
C GLU A 188 8.71 17.32 -6.59
N THR A 189 8.42 16.00 -6.44
CA THR A 189 8.47 15.34 -5.13
C THR A 189 9.92 15.16 -4.69
N VAL A 190 10.20 15.59 -3.47
CA VAL A 190 11.53 15.54 -2.84
C VAL A 190 11.49 14.77 -1.52
N GLN A 191 12.67 14.47 -0.98
CA GLN A 191 12.80 13.75 0.30
C GLN A 191 12.15 14.46 1.50
N ALA A 192 12.04 15.79 1.45
CA ALA A 192 11.39 16.57 2.50
C ALA A 192 9.85 16.45 2.50
N ASP A 193 9.27 15.94 1.41
CA ASP A 193 7.82 15.85 1.29
C ASP A 193 7.21 14.80 2.19
N ARG A 194 6.01 15.15 2.68
CA ARG A 194 5.14 14.29 3.46
C ARG A 194 3.80 14.16 2.75
N LEU A 195 3.50 12.96 2.28
CA LEU A 195 2.30 12.67 1.50
C LEU A 195 1.18 12.18 2.41
N ALA A 196 0.06 12.92 2.43
CA ALA A 196 -1.13 12.50 3.17
C ALA A 196 -1.82 11.32 2.47
N VAL A 197 -2.14 10.27 3.22
CA VAL A 197 -2.82 9.07 2.73
C VAL A 197 -4.22 9.03 3.34
N VAL A 198 -5.19 9.51 2.56
CA VAL A 198 -6.62 9.62 2.96
C VAL A 198 -7.54 8.71 2.13
N LEU A 199 -6.99 7.98 1.19
CA LEU A 199 -7.73 7.06 0.32
C LEU A 199 -7.28 5.62 0.57
N PRO A 200 -8.07 4.62 0.13
CA PRO A 200 -7.72 3.21 0.33
C PRO A 200 -6.41 2.84 -0.37
N LEU A 201 -5.49 2.21 0.37
CA LEU A 201 -4.17 1.82 -0.11
C LEU A 201 -4.21 0.72 -1.18
N PHE A 202 -5.26 -0.10 -1.22
CA PHE A 202 -5.44 -1.12 -2.26
C PHE A 202 -5.68 -0.52 -3.67
N HIS A 203 -6.11 0.75 -3.75
CA HIS A 203 -6.41 1.40 -5.01
C HIS A 203 -5.13 1.78 -5.76
N SER A 204 -5.08 1.55 -7.08
CA SER A 204 -3.90 1.81 -7.94
C SER A 204 -3.30 3.20 -7.76
N TYR A 205 -4.15 4.22 -7.61
CA TYR A 205 -3.72 5.60 -7.38
C TYR A 205 -2.92 5.72 -6.09
N MET A 206 -3.43 5.18 -4.96
CA MET A 206 -2.73 5.26 -3.69
C MET A 206 -1.56 4.30 -3.59
N LEU A 207 -1.62 3.15 -4.25
CA LEU A 207 -0.47 2.26 -4.33
C LEU A 207 0.74 2.97 -4.96
N THR A 208 0.52 3.75 -6.03
CA THR A 208 1.60 4.51 -6.69
C THR A 208 1.96 5.77 -5.93
N VAL A 209 0.99 6.69 -5.72
CA VAL A 209 1.26 8.03 -5.19
C VAL A 209 1.37 8.01 -3.66
N GLY A 210 0.64 7.13 -2.99
CA GLY A 210 0.63 7.03 -1.52
C GLY A 210 1.71 6.14 -0.94
N ILE A 211 2.17 5.09 -1.66
CA ILE A 211 3.17 4.14 -1.17
C ILE A 211 4.49 4.25 -1.94
N PHE A 212 4.48 3.88 -3.23
CA PHE A 212 5.74 3.77 -3.97
C PHE A 212 6.45 5.10 -4.15
N LEU A 213 5.73 6.17 -4.51
CA LEU A 213 6.34 7.48 -4.72
C LEU A 213 7.06 8.00 -3.47
N PRO A 214 6.41 8.18 -2.30
CA PRO A 214 7.11 8.68 -1.13
C PRO A 214 8.26 7.79 -0.70
N LEU A 215 8.06 6.47 -0.63
CA LEU A 215 9.07 5.57 -0.08
C LEU A 215 10.28 5.35 -0.99
N ILE A 216 10.11 5.43 -2.32
CA ILE A 216 11.22 5.33 -3.29
C ILE A 216 11.97 6.66 -3.41
N VAL A 217 11.29 7.81 -3.28
CA VAL A 217 11.95 9.12 -3.29
C VAL A 217 12.66 9.41 -1.96
N GLY A 218 12.30 8.71 -0.91
CA GLY A 218 12.82 8.94 0.44
C GLY A 218 12.02 9.97 1.24
N GLY A 219 10.76 10.21 0.87
CA GLY A 219 9.81 11.06 1.59
C GLY A 219 9.18 10.37 2.80
N THR A 220 8.06 10.90 3.26
CA THR A 220 7.33 10.37 4.42
C THR A 220 5.85 10.21 4.07
N MET A 221 5.22 9.15 4.54
CA MET A 221 3.77 8.96 4.48
C MET A 221 3.11 9.46 5.76
N VAL A 222 1.98 10.13 5.65
CA VAL A 222 1.07 10.45 6.76
C VAL A 222 -0.20 9.66 6.54
N LEU A 223 -0.27 8.46 7.10
CA LEU A 223 -1.43 7.58 6.98
C LEU A 223 -2.47 7.98 8.01
N VAL A 224 -3.57 8.56 7.54
CA VAL A 224 -4.65 9.03 8.41
C VAL A 224 -5.39 7.85 9.02
N LYS A 225 -5.48 7.83 10.34
CA LYS A 225 -6.02 6.70 11.10
C LYS A 225 -7.53 6.52 10.94
N SER A 226 -8.28 7.61 10.82
CA SER A 226 -9.73 7.57 10.69
C SER A 226 -10.24 8.68 9.78
N LEU A 227 -11.17 8.35 8.90
CA LEU A 227 -11.81 9.30 7.98
C LEU A 227 -13.17 9.81 8.48
N ASN A 228 -13.58 9.45 9.69
CA ASN A 228 -14.92 9.75 10.21
C ASN A 228 -15.12 11.21 10.62
N GLN A 229 -14.04 11.92 10.95
CA GLN A 229 -14.10 13.29 11.45
C GLN A 229 -13.18 14.22 10.64
N PRO A 230 -13.70 14.98 9.66
CA PRO A 230 -12.89 15.82 8.77
C PRO A 230 -11.95 16.80 9.49
N ARG A 231 -12.37 17.34 10.65
CA ARG A 231 -11.50 18.23 11.45
C ARG A 231 -10.30 17.51 12.02
N GLN A 232 -10.46 16.27 12.52
CA GLN A 232 -9.35 15.49 13.07
C GLN A 232 -8.38 15.08 11.97
N ILE A 233 -8.89 14.73 10.79
CA ILE A 233 -8.08 14.45 9.60
C ILE A 233 -7.17 15.65 9.29
N LEU A 234 -7.74 16.86 9.22
CA LEU A 234 -6.98 18.07 8.97
C LEU A 234 -5.96 18.35 10.08
N GLN A 235 -6.35 18.20 11.34
CA GLN A 235 -5.46 18.40 12.48
C GLN A 235 -4.26 17.45 12.43
N GLU A 236 -4.48 16.16 12.11
CA GLU A 236 -3.41 15.17 11.97
C GLU A 236 -2.47 15.54 10.81
N MET A 237 -3.02 15.89 9.65
CA MET A 237 -2.20 16.30 8.50
C MET A 237 -1.40 17.59 8.78
N CYS A 238 -1.99 18.55 9.50
CA CYS A 238 -1.30 19.78 9.89
C CYS A 238 -0.21 19.51 10.94
N ALA A 239 -0.52 18.71 11.97
CA ALA A 239 0.44 18.35 13.02
C ALA A 239 1.66 17.62 12.45
N ARG A 240 1.43 16.75 11.47
CA ARG A 240 2.48 16.02 10.76
C ARG A 240 3.06 16.78 9.56
N GLN A 241 2.63 18.05 9.33
CA GLN A 241 3.12 18.92 8.26
C GLN A 241 3.07 18.25 6.87
N ALA A 242 1.95 17.63 6.53
CA ALA A 242 1.78 17.01 5.23
C ALA A 242 1.86 18.05 4.10
N THR A 243 2.74 17.84 3.12
CA THR A 243 3.03 18.82 2.06
C THR A 243 2.30 18.53 0.76
N ILE A 244 1.92 17.27 0.52
CA ILE A 244 1.20 16.82 -0.68
C ILE A 244 -0.06 16.07 -0.24
N LEU A 245 -1.21 16.46 -0.81
CA LEU A 245 -2.50 15.82 -0.54
C LEU A 245 -3.07 15.22 -1.83
N PRO A 246 -2.89 13.92 -2.07
CA PRO A 246 -3.62 13.20 -3.11
C PRO A 246 -5.00 12.79 -2.58
N ALA A 247 -6.07 13.27 -3.23
CA ALA A 247 -7.44 12.98 -2.82
C ALA A 247 -8.41 12.94 -4.01
N ILE A 248 -9.69 12.70 -3.74
CA ILE A 248 -10.76 12.76 -4.72
C ILE A 248 -11.55 14.09 -4.58
N PRO A 249 -12.27 14.53 -5.62
CA PRO A 249 -13.04 15.78 -5.57
C PRO A 249 -14.02 15.85 -4.39
N ALA A 250 -14.64 14.73 -4.01
CA ALA A 250 -15.55 14.66 -2.87
C ALA A 250 -14.85 15.04 -1.55
N PHE A 251 -13.61 14.57 -1.34
CA PHE A 251 -12.83 14.90 -0.15
C PHE A 251 -12.51 16.40 -0.10
N TYR A 252 -12.09 17.00 -1.23
CA TYR A 252 -11.84 18.44 -1.28
C TYR A 252 -13.07 19.28 -1.00
N ARG A 253 -14.26 18.87 -1.52
CA ARG A 253 -15.52 19.55 -1.17
C ARG A 253 -15.80 19.55 0.33
N THR A 254 -15.51 18.42 1.00
CA THR A 254 -15.65 18.34 2.45
C THR A 254 -14.71 19.31 3.16
N LEU A 255 -13.45 19.40 2.71
CA LEU A 255 -12.47 20.33 3.30
C LEU A 255 -12.87 21.80 3.13
N VAL A 256 -13.32 22.20 1.95
CA VAL A 256 -13.77 23.59 1.67
C VAL A 256 -14.98 23.98 2.52
N GLY A 257 -15.83 23.02 2.87
CA GLY A 257 -17.02 23.25 3.74
C GLY A 257 -16.69 23.40 5.24
N LEU A 258 -15.44 23.20 5.65
CA LEU A 258 -15.05 23.38 7.05
C LEU A 258 -14.87 24.88 7.38
N PRO A 259 -15.32 25.35 8.56
CA PRO A 259 -15.11 26.73 8.96
C PRO A 259 -13.61 27.03 9.08
N ALA A 260 -13.17 28.08 8.36
CA ALA A 260 -11.79 28.56 8.34
C ALA A 260 -11.42 29.33 9.64
N PRO A 261 -10.10 29.54 9.99
CA PRO A 261 -8.95 29.37 9.10
C PRO A 261 -7.90 28.37 9.64
N LEU A 262 -7.75 27.24 9.02
CA LEU A 262 -6.55 26.43 9.19
C LEU A 262 -5.56 26.81 8.06
N LYS A 263 -4.37 27.30 8.42
CA LYS A 263 -3.27 27.42 7.46
C LYS A 263 -2.84 25.99 7.09
N LEU A 264 -3.29 25.53 5.93
CA LEU A 264 -2.97 24.19 5.46
C LEU A 264 -1.49 24.13 5.02
N PRO A 265 -0.75 23.07 5.37
CA PRO A 265 0.67 22.96 5.06
C PRO A 265 0.93 22.48 3.63
N PHE A 266 -0.12 22.20 2.86
CA PHE A 266 0.01 21.61 1.53
C PHE A 266 0.61 22.57 0.52
N ARG A 267 1.70 22.16 -0.14
CA ARG A 267 2.24 22.84 -1.31
C ARG A 267 1.57 22.37 -2.60
N ILE A 268 1.06 21.11 -2.63
CA ILE A 268 0.34 20.53 -3.75
C ILE A 268 -0.91 19.77 -3.26
N CYS A 269 -2.02 20.01 -3.95
CA CYS A 269 -3.26 19.23 -3.84
C CYS A 269 -3.51 18.54 -5.18
N ILE A 270 -3.65 17.20 -5.18
CA ILE A 270 -3.82 16.40 -6.39
C ILE A 270 -5.21 15.79 -6.37
N SER A 271 -6.04 16.09 -7.38
CA SER A 271 -7.35 15.47 -7.54
C SER A 271 -7.30 14.40 -8.62
N GLY A 272 -7.70 13.16 -8.26
CA GLY A 272 -7.71 12.03 -9.17
C GLY A 272 -8.88 11.09 -8.93
N SER A 273 -8.98 10.03 -9.73
CA SER A 273 -9.92 8.91 -9.61
C SER A 273 -11.42 9.25 -9.75
N ALA A 274 -11.81 10.51 -10.02
CA ALA A 274 -13.17 10.92 -10.26
C ALA A 274 -13.22 12.25 -11.04
N PRO A 275 -14.32 12.54 -11.80
CA PRO A 275 -14.45 13.80 -12.52
C PRO A 275 -14.48 15.00 -11.57
N PHE A 276 -13.67 15.99 -11.85
CA PHE A 276 -13.71 17.27 -11.15
C PHE A 276 -14.70 18.19 -11.89
N ARG A 277 -15.90 18.35 -11.34
CA ARG A 277 -16.85 19.38 -11.84
C ARG A 277 -16.58 20.67 -11.05
N CYS A 278 -15.88 21.61 -11.66
CA CYS A 278 -15.92 23.00 -11.24
C CYS A 278 -17.34 23.53 -11.57
N ARG A 279 -18.12 23.92 -10.57
CA ARG A 279 -19.23 24.84 -10.78
C ARG A 279 -18.63 26.23 -10.58
N CYS A 280 -18.48 26.94 -11.69
CA CYS A 280 -18.21 28.39 -11.68
C CYS A 280 -19.38 29.10 -11.03
#